data_a702a6fd81082b83379c25ec6e35524c
#
_entry.id   a702a6fd81082b83379c25ec6e35524c
#
_cell.length_a   1.000
_cell.length_b   1.000
_cell.length_c   1.000
_cell.angle_alpha   90.00
_cell.angle_beta   90.00
_cell.angle_gamma   90.00
#
_symmetry.space_group_name_H-M   'P 1'
#
loop_
_entity.id
_entity.type
_entity.pdbx_description
1 polymer ?
#
loop_
_entity_poly.entity_id
_entity_poly.type
_entity_poly.pdbx_seq_one_letter_code
_entity_poly.pdbx_strand_id
1 'polypeptide(L)'
;MNNNRINIILNGKNVKAQEGERLVEIIQRHNIPLSAPCYHRSLTETGHCGLCLVGARRKVTDKFSVVFACTATAKDGMEIDTEYKEAVDKRNELFRLHLLRHPLDCSKCNKVGYCFLHKFASQTRFPGFTRIAKDHPQDIKYKKFGQHILFDATKCIGCQRCIRFCRDVLDEELLGLIGNENGYGEIDLYPGKSLDNNYSLNLVDLCPAGAFVNRNYLYQPVEWNLISTPSISTESSVGINTYVLHKGNKIFRIKPRENKYVNDAWMTNSARNEHRYFENRKRLTKIMQNGQQVPLESALLQIVESFQTNELAVVCSGNMSLEDQFVLRKLLDSIIHNVFFLRKKMTPDGFLISDDATPNVNGAILNKITTQEKIVDDLKELTEKIQTGQCKRILSFNEEIFSHGVPYALPDDLKIFYIGTENNKTSKRAMVAIPVTTVFENTGTFINRDWRLQKFHKAVNPPNGNIFPMWYIFSLLLSVYLDVSKKELLWLDDVWKNMTHTVDVLADIDFFHVNPGGILLKNYLK
;
A
#
# COMPACT_ATOMS: atom_id res chain seq x y z
N MET A 1 -20.25 19.80 3.57
CA MET A 1 -20.49 20.16 2.14
C MET A 1 -21.94 19.87 1.84
N ASN A 2 -22.70 20.87 1.40
CA ASN A 2 -24.12 20.69 1.04
C ASN A 2 -24.25 19.64 -0.05
N ASN A 3 -24.91 18.54 0.27
CA ASN A 3 -25.17 17.41 -0.66
C ASN A 3 -26.33 17.78 -1.60
N ASN A 4 -26.16 18.79 -2.44
CA ASN A 4 -27.19 19.20 -3.39
C ASN A 4 -27.17 18.18 -4.56
N ARG A 5 -27.99 17.12 -4.43
CA ARG A 5 -28.19 16.15 -5.52
C ARG A 5 -29.00 16.79 -6.63
N ILE A 6 -28.48 16.74 -7.84
CA ILE A 6 -29.09 17.27 -9.05
C ILE A 6 -29.41 16.12 -10.03
N ASN A 7 -30.30 16.40 -10.97
CA ASN A 7 -30.62 15.47 -12.05
C ASN A 7 -30.03 16.00 -13.36
N ILE A 8 -29.32 15.14 -14.07
CA ILE A 8 -28.76 15.43 -15.40
C ILE A 8 -29.15 14.33 -16.38
N ILE A 9 -29.02 14.62 -17.65
CA ILE A 9 -29.23 13.63 -18.72
C ILE A 9 -27.87 13.24 -19.28
N LEU A 10 -27.51 11.95 -19.19
CA LEU A 10 -26.27 11.39 -19.73
C LEU A 10 -26.58 10.36 -20.81
N ASN A 11 -26.23 10.68 -22.06
CA ASN A 11 -26.55 9.85 -23.24
C ASN A 11 -28.03 9.45 -23.27
N GLY A 12 -28.94 10.43 -23.08
CA GLY A 12 -30.39 10.25 -23.08
C GLY A 12 -30.97 9.58 -21.81
N LYS A 13 -30.18 9.25 -20.80
CA LYS A 13 -30.64 8.65 -19.53
C LYS A 13 -30.55 9.63 -18.37
N ASN A 14 -31.59 9.69 -17.56
CA ASN A 14 -31.57 10.48 -16.31
C ASN A 14 -30.62 9.85 -15.29
N VAL A 15 -29.67 10.60 -14.80
CA VAL A 15 -28.71 10.18 -13.78
C VAL A 15 -28.59 11.21 -12.67
N LYS A 16 -28.28 10.75 -11.44
CA LYS A 16 -28.04 11.63 -10.29
C LYS A 16 -26.56 12.01 -10.21
N ALA A 17 -26.31 13.30 -10.01
CA ALA A 17 -24.98 13.85 -9.79
C ALA A 17 -24.98 14.78 -8.57
N GLN A 18 -23.81 15.21 -8.14
CA GLN A 18 -23.68 16.33 -7.21
C GLN A 18 -23.48 17.62 -8.00
N GLU A 19 -24.05 18.71 -7.53
CA GLU A 19 -23.81 20.02 -8.15
C GLU A 19 -22.33 20.38 -8.06
N GLY A 20 -21.75 20.79 -9.20
CA GLY A 20 -20.31 21.08 -9.28
C GLY A 20 -19.40 19.86 -9.48
N GLU A 21 -19.94 18.61 -9.51
CA GLU A 21 -19.15 17.41 -9.81
C GLU A 21 -18.60 17.46 -11.24
N ARG A 22 -17.35 17.00 -11.44
CA ARG A 22 -16.73 16.97 -12.78
C ARG A 22 -17.44 15.98 -13.69
N LEU A 23 -17.71 16.39 -14.95
CA LEU A 23 -18.42 15.53 -15.89
C LEU A 23 -17.66 14.23 -16.15
N VAL A 24 -16.32 14.26 -16.18
CA VAL A 24 -15.48 13.06 -16.36
C VAL A 24 -15.70 12.02 -15.27
N GLU A 25 -15.89 12.45 -14.00
CA GLU A 25 -16.14 11.53 -12.88
C GLU A 25 -17.50 10.88 -12.95
N ILE A 26 -18.52 11.66 -13.34
CA ILE A 26 -19.88 11.16 -13.55
C ILE A 26 -19.86 10.12 -14.67
N ILE A 27 -19.24 10.42 -15.81
CA ILE A 27 -19.15 9.54 -16.99
C ILE A 27 -18.44 8.23 -16.61
N GLN A 28 -17.30 8.32 -15.88
CA GLN A 28 -16.55 7.14 -15.43
C GLN A 28 -17.34 6.29 -14.43
N ARG A 29 -18.06 6.91 -13.49
CA ARG A 29 -18.91 6.23 -12.51
C ARG A 29 -20.02 5.41 -13.17
N HIS A 30 -20.51 5.85 -14.33
CA HIS A 30 -21.50 5.12 -15.13
C HIS A 30 -20.87 4.13 -16.13
N ASN A 31 -19.56 3.83 -16.00
CA ASN A 31 -18.81 2.90 -16.83
C ASN A 31 -18.85 3.22 -18.33
N ILE A 32 -19.04 4.50 -18.68
CA ILE A 32 -19.02 4.95 -20.07
C ILE A 32 -17.55 5.18 -20.48
N PRO A 33 -17.07 4.57 -21.57
CA PRO A 33 -15.70 4.74 -22.02
C PRO A 33 -15.42 6.19 -22.43
N LEU A 34 -14.56 6.87 -21.67
CA LEU A 34 -14.06 8.19 -22.02
C LEU A 34 -12.60 8.30 -21.58
N SER A 35 -11.72 8.61 -22.52
CA SER A 35 -10.29 8.78 -22.22
C SER A 35 -10.00 10.18 -21.72
N ALA A 36 -9.30 10.28 -20.59
CA ALA A 36 -8.88 11.55 -20.01
C ALA A 36 -7.44 11.45 -19.45
N PRO A 37 -6.43 11.20 -20.30
CA PRO A 37 -5.07 10.89 -19.84
C PRO A 37 -4.38 12.01 -19.08
N CYS A 38 -4.76 13.28 -19.24
CA CYS A 38 -4.23 14.37 -18.44
C CYS A 38 -4.98 14.59 -17.12
N TYR A 39 -6.19 14.06 -16.97
CA TYR A 39 -6.99 14.21 -15.77
C TYR A 39 -6.56 13.21 -14.68
N HIS A 40 -6.44 13.69 -13.45
CA HIS A 40 -6.32 12.88 -12.24
C HIS A 40 -7.04 13.63 -11.11
N ARG A 41 -7.90 12.94 -10.36
CA ARG A 41 -8.78 13.58 -9.37
C ARG A 41 -8.06 14.31 -8.24
N SER A 42 -6.84 13.86 -7.91
CA SER A 42 -6.00 14.45 -6.86
C SER A 42 -4.99 15.45 -7.39
N LEU A 43 -5.16 15.95 -8.62
CA LEU A 43 -4.32 16.98 -9.23
C LEU A 43 -5.20 18.09 -9.82
N THR A 44 -4.64 19.29 -9.95
CA THR A 44 -5.32 20.39 -10.64
C THR A 44 -5.68 20.04 -12.07
N GLU A 45 -6.81 20.50 -12.57
CA GLU A 45 -7.27 20.25 -13.93
C GLU A 45 -6.55 21.14 -14.94
N THR A 46 -6.35 20.64 -16.16
CA THR A 46 -5.68 21.42 -17.21
C THR A 46 -6.40 21.41 -18.58
N GLY A 47 -7.25 20.42 -18.85
CA GLY A 47 -7.89 20.27 -20.17
C GLY A 47 -6.92 20.06 -21.33
N HIS A 48 -5.66 19.66 -21.06
CA HIS A 48 -4.54 19.77 -22.01
C HIS A 48 -4.60 18.75 -23.18
N CYS A 49 -4.99 17.49 -22.92
CA CYS A 49 -4.88 16.43 -23.94
C CYS A 49 -6.03 16.42 -24.96
N GLY A 50 -7.15 17.05 -24.68
CA GLY A 50 -8.33 17.09 -25.54
C GLY A 50 -9.12 15.78 -25.71
N LEU A 51 -8.70 14.66 -25.09
CA LEU A 51 -9.30 13.36 -25.31
C LEU A 51 -10.59 13.10 -24.49
N CYS A 52 -10.99 14.04 -23.64
CA CYS A 52 -12.22 13.97 -22.85
C CYS A 52 -13.33 14.90 -23.36
N LEU A 53 -13.27 15.34 -24.61
CA LEU A 53 -14.30 16.19 -25.22
C LEU A 53 -15.64 15.44 -25.30
N VAL A 54 -16.73 16.13 -24.92
CA VAL A 54 -18.11 15.66 -24.98
C VAL A 54 -19.02 16.77 -25.46
N GLY A 55 -20.19 16.44 -25.99
CA GLY A 55 -21.26 17.40 -26.18
C GLY A 55 -21.94 17.71 -24.86
N ALA A 56 -22.18 18.97 -24.55
CA ALA A 56 -22.96 19.36 -23.39
C ALA A 56 -23.88 20.54 -23.71
N ARG A 57 -25.07 20.58 -23.09
CA ARG A 57 -26.00 21.71 -23.11
C ARG A 57 -26.66 21.90 -21.77
N ARG A 58 -26.99 23.14 -21.43
CA ARG A 58 -27.60 23.48 -20.13
C ARG A 58 -29.07 23.05 -20.04
N LYS A 59 -29.82 23.29 -21.12
CA LYS A 59 -31.24 22.90 -21.25
C LYS A 59 -31.41 22.12 -22.54
N VAL A 60 -32.40 21.26 -22.58
CA VAL A 60 -32.76 20.46 -23.78
C VAL A 60 -33.02 21.32 -25.03
N THR A 61 -33.46 22.56 -24.82
CA THR A 61 -33.71 23.55 -25.88
C THR A 61 -32.46 24.19 -26.45
N ASP A 62 -31.33 24.12 -25.72
CA ASP A 62 -30.08 24.72 -26.16
C ASP A 62 -29.35 23.85 -27.21
N LYS A 63 -28.49 24.46 -28.00
CA LYS A 63 -27.56 23.71 -28.86
C LYS A 63 -26.47 23.08 -28.04
N PHE A 64 -26.01 21.89 -28.44
CA PHE A 64 -24.82 21.28 -27.86
C PHE A 64 -23.58 22.11 -28.13
N SER A 65 -22.73 22.20 -27.13
CA SER A 65 -21.38 22.76 -27.22
C SER A 65 -20.37 21.67 -26.89
N VAL A 66 -19.23 21.69 -27.55
CA VAL A 66 -18.10 20.77 -27.25
C VAL A 66 -17.34 21.30 -26.03
N VAL A 67 -17.28 20.50 -24.97
CA VAL A 67 -16.62 20.86 -23.70
C VAL A 67 -15.63 19.79 -23.26
N PHE A 68 -14.63 20.20 -22.45
CA PHE A 68 -13.74 19.25 -21.78
C PHE A 68 -14.42 18.67 -20.54
N ALA A 69 -14.74 17.39 -20.54
CA ALA A 69 -15.40 16.75 -19.39
C ALA A 69 -14.56 16.82 -18.09
N CYS A 70 -13.25 16.93 -18.19
CA CYS A 70 -12.35 17.02 -17.03
C CYS A 70 -12.37 18.40 -16.33
N THR A 71 -12.80 19.46 -17.02
CA THR A 71 -12.89 20.83 -16.44
C THR A 71 -14.32 21.30 -16.26
N ALA A 72 -15.26 20.80 -17.08
CA ALA A 72 -16.66 21.13 -16.97
C ALA A 72 -17.33 20.46 -15.77
N THR A 73 -18.27 21.19 -15.12
CA THR A 73 -18.99 20.74 -13.92
C THR A 73 -20.48 20.56 -14.19
N ALA A 74 -21.09 19.62 -13.48
CA ALA A 74 -22.50 19.32 -13.57
C ALA A 74 -23.36 20.45 -12.97
N LYS A 75 -24.46 20.77 -13.67
CA LYS A 75 -25.53 21.67 -13.24
C LYS A 75 -26.88 20.99 -13.44
N ASP A 76 -27.86 21.35 -12.62
CA ASP A 76 -29.19 20.75 -12.70
C ASP A 76 -29.83 20.91 -14.09
N GLY A 77 -30.45 19.85 -14.59
CA GLY A 77 -31.07 19.79 -15.93
C GLY A 77 -30.10 19.75 -17.09
N MET A 78 -28.78 19.69 -16.84
CA MET A 78 -27.76 19.62 -17.89
C MET A 78 -27.86 18.29 -18.68
N GLU A 79 -27.68 18.35 -19.99
CA GLU A 79 -27.57 17.17 -20.84
C GLU A 79 -26.16 17.00 -21.39
N ILE A 80 -25.65 15.77 -21.34
CA ILE A 80 -24.31 15.38 -21.74
C ILE A 80 -24.42 14.23 -22.75
N ASP A 81 -23.77 14.37 -23.88
CA ASP A 81 -23.69 13.36 -24.92
C ASP A 81 -22.21 13.03 -25.22
N THR A 82 -21.80 11.81 -24.84
CA THR A 82 -20.43 11.34 -25.08
C THR A 82 -20.20 10.94 -26.52
N GLU A 83 -21.26 10.70 -27.28
CA GLU A 83 -21.24 10.32 -28.69
C GLU A 83 -21.58 11.49 -29.64
N TYR A 84 -21.67 12.71 -29.12
CA TYR A 84 -21.90 13.91 -29.93
C TYR A 84 -20.85 14.00 -31.06
N LYS A 85 -21.31 13.98 -32.28
CA LYS A 85 -20.47 13.80 -33.49
C LYS A 85 -19.26 14.72 -33.52
N GLU A 86 -19.47 16.02 -33.30
CA GLU A 86 -18.37 17.02 -33.32
C GLU A 86 -17.32 16.75 -32.25
N ALA A 87 -17.73 16.33 -31.05
CA ALA A 87 -16.81 15.97 -29.98
C ALA A 87 -16.03 14.69 -30.30
N VAL A 88 -16.68 13.70 -30.88
CA VAL A 88 -16.05 12.43 -31.31
C VAL A 88 -15.03 12.69 -32.42
N ASP A 89 -15.38 13.48 -33.44
CA ASP A 89 -14.48 13.80 -34.54
C ASP A 89 -13.22 14.52 -34.04
N LYS A 90 -13.37 15.52 -33.18
CA LYS A 90 -12.25 16.23 -32.54
C LYS A 90 -11.39 15.32 -31.65
N ARG A 91 -11.99 14.44 -30.84
CA ARG A 91 -11.24 13.45 -30.05
C ARG A 91 -10.38 12.55 -30.93
N ASN A 92 -10.95 12.04 -32.03
CA ASN A 92 -10.26 11.15 -32.96
C ASN A 92 -9.09 11.86 -33.66
N GLU A 93 -9.27 13.11 -34.07
CA GLU A 93 -8.18 13.92 -34.64
C GLU A 93 -7.04 14.13 -33.65
N LEU A 94 -7.34 14.57 -32.43
CA LEU A 94 -6.35 14.76 -31.37
C LEU A 94 -5.64 13.45 -31.00
N PHE A 95 -6.39 12.34 -30.97
CA PHE A 95 -5.80 11.03 -30.73
C PHE A 95 -4.80 10.63 -31.82
N ARG A 96 -5.12 10.90 -33.11
CA ARG A 96 -4.18 10.70 -34.22
C ARG A 96 -2.90 11.50 -34.03
N LEU A 97 -3.00 12.77 -33.61
CA LEU A 97 -1.83 13.61 -33.37
C LEU A 97 -0.94 13.05 -32.24
N HIS A 98 -1.53 12.52 -31.15
CA HIS A 98 -0.76 11.85 -30.10
C HIS A 98 -0.05 10.60 -30.62
N LEU A 99 -0.66 9.83 -31.50
CA LEU A 99 -0.10 8.59 -32.04
C LEU A 99 0.98 8.82 -33.10
N LEU A 100 0.92 9.91 -33.86
CA LEU A 100 1.97 10.29 -34.79
C LEU A 100 3.34 10.43 -34.12
N ARG A 101 3.36 10.82 -32.86
CA ARG A 101 4.57 11.05 -32.08
C ARG A 101 4.92 9.91 -31.12
N HIS A 102 3.97 9.03 -30.82
CA HIS A 102 4.15 7.95 -29.86
C HIS A 102 4.70 6.70 -30.54
N PRO A 103 5.81 6.09 -30.08
CA PRO A 103 6.31 4.85 -30.66
C PRO A 103 5.33 3.71 -30.43
N LEU A 104 5.02 2.97 -31.50
CA LEU A 104 4.04 1.85 -31.47
C LEU A 104 4.72 0.53 -31.09
N ASP A 105 5.66 0.56 -30.16
CA ASP A 105 6.38 -0.60 -29.63
C ASP A 105 5.69 -1.22 -28.41
N CYS A 106 4.34 -1.27 -28.41
CA CYS A 106 3.50 -1.70 -27.29
C CYS A 106 3.92 -3.06 -26.71
N SER A 107 4.34 -4.00 -27.56
CA SER A 107 4.78 -5.33 -27.14
C SER A 107 6.01 -5.32 -26.21
N LYS A 108 6.84 -4.27 -26.28
CA LYS A 108 8.03 -4.08 -25.44
C LYS A 108 7.84 -3.01 -24.37
N CYS A 109 6.68 -2.37 -24.32
CA CYS A 109 6.41 -1.25 -23.44
C CYS A 109 6.03 -1.72 -22.03
N ASN A 110 6.69 -1.20 -21.00
CA ASN A 110 6.40 -1.51 -19.60
C ASN A 110 4.99 -1.04 -19.14
N LYS A 111 4.32 -0.18 -19.93
CA LYS A 111 2.97 0.34 -19.64
C LYS A 111 1.86 -0.47 -20.34
N VAL A 112 2.21 -1.48 -21.10
CA VAL A 112 1.23 -2.31 -21.81
C VAL A 112 0.22 -2.91 -20.82
N GLY A 113 -1.08 -2.90 -21.20
CA GLY A 113 -2.20 -3.35 -20.36
C GLY A 113 -2.89 -2.28 -19.54
N TYR A 114 -2.18 -1.21 -19.15
CA TYR A 114 -2.75 -0.09 -18.40
C TYR A 114 -2.38 1.29 -18.98
N CYS A 115 -1.96 1.31 -20.25
CA CYS A 115 -1.71 2.53 -21.03
C CYS A 115 -3.02 3.14 -21.52
N PHE A 116 -3.23 4.44 -21.28
CA PHE A 116 -4.43 5.16 -21.74
C PHE A 116 -4.55 5.19 -23.26
N LEU A 117 -3.44 5.35 -23.98
CA LEU A 117 -3.47 5.34 -25.46
C LEU A 117 -3.87 3.98 -26.00
N HIS A 118 -3.32 2.90 -25.47
CA HIS A 118 -3.66 1.54 -25.87
C HIS A 118 -5.13 1.22 -25.57
N LYS A 119 -5.63 1.59 -24.38
CA LYS A 119 -7.03 1.42 -24.00
C LYS A 119 -7.97 2.20 -24.91
N PHE A 120 -7.64 3.46 -25.20
CA PHE A 120 -8.45 4.28 -26.09
C PHE A 120 -8.51 3.71 -27.52
N ALA A 121 -7.36 3.30 -28.07
CA ALA A 121 -7.31 2.68 -29.40
C ALA A 121 -8.18 1.42 -29.49
N SER A 122 -8.16 0.57 -28.46
CA SER A 122 -8.98 -0.65 -28.42
C SER A 122 -10.48 -0.36 -28.29
N GLN A 123 -10.87 0.69 -27.57
CA GLN A 123 -12.27 1.08 -27.36
C GLN A 123 -12.90 1.76 -28.58
N THR A 124 -12.14 2.59 -29.28
CA THR A 124 -12.65 3.38 -30.42
C THR A 124 -12.61 2.63 -31.74
N ARG A 125 -12.15 1.36 -31.76
CA ARG A 125 -11.95 0.58 -32.99
C ARG A 125 -11.23 1.38 -34.08
N PHE A 126 -10.23 2.13 -33.66
CA PHE A 126 -9.53 3.08 -34.50
C PHE A 126 -8.96 2.38 -35.75
N PRO A 127 -9.38 2.78 -36.96
CA PRO A 127 -8.98 2.08 -38.20
C PRO A 127 -7.49 2.34 -38.45
N GLY A 128 -6.65 1.38 -38.20
CA GLY A 128 -5.26 1.23 -38.60
C GLY A 128 -4.37 2.48 -38.62
N PHE A 129 -3.11 2.29 -38.27
CA PHE A 129 -2.09 3.35 -38.31
C PHE A 129 -1.24 3.24 -39.56
N THR A 130 -1.14 4.34 -40.28
CA THR A 130 -0.01 4.55 -41.17
C THR A 130 1.05 5.29 -40.33
N ARG A 131 2.13 4.61 -39.96
CA ARG A 131 3.24 5.18 -39.23
C ARG A 131 3.91 6.27 -40.06
N ILE A 132 3.80 7.52 -39.63
CA ILE A 132 4.60 8.63 -40.16
C ILE A 132 5.84 8.82 -39.27
N ALA A 133 6.49 7.75 -38.87
CA ALA A 133 7.60 7.84 -37.94
C ALA A 133 8.95 7.67 -38.65
N LYS A 134 9.26 8.56 -39.61
CA LYS A 134 10.63 8.68 -40.09
C LYS A 134 11.48 9.64 -39.23
N ASP A 135 10.86 10.50 -38.43
CA ASP A 135 11.51 11.65 -37.79
C ASP A 135 11.57 11.57 -36.25
N HIS A 136 11.31 10.42 -35.65
CA HIS A 136 11.67 10.25 -34.24
C HIS A 136 13.15 9.93 -34.15
N PRO A 137 13.94 10.73 -33.42
CA PRO A 137 15.30 10.37 -33.09
C PRO A 137 15.30 8.97 -32.49
N GLN A 138 15.81 7.98 -33.22
CA GLN A 138 15.84 6.57 -32.79
C GLN A 138 16.77 6.33 -31.61
N ASP A 139 17.51 7.35 -31.20
CA ASP A 139 18.60 7.29 -30.21
C ASP A 139 18.25 7.83 -28.83
N ILE A 140 17.00 8.18 -28.55
CA ILE A 140 16.65 8.65 -27.21
C ILE A 140 16.64 7.49 -26.24
N LYS A 141 17.81 7.28 -25.70
CA LYS A 141 18.01 6.45 -24.52
C LYS A 141 17.35 7.11 -23.32
N TYR A 142 16.92 6.29 -22.35
CA TYR A 142 16.36 6.76 -21.11
C TYR A 142 17.21 7.85 -20.44
N LYS A 143 16.62 9.01 -20.18
CA LYS A 143 17.19 10.01 -19.28
C LYS A 143 17.06 9.51 -17.84
N LYS A 144 18.08 9.71 -17.02
CA LYS A 144 18.03 9.41 -15.58
C LYS A 144 17.50 10.65 -14.85
N PHE A 145 16.32 10.54 -14.24
CA PHE A 145 15.74 11.60 -13.44
C PHE A 145 15.99 11.45 -11.94
N GLY A 146 16.66 10.37 -11.54
CA GLY A 146 17.02 10.04 -10.18
C GLY A 146 17.57 8.62 -10.11
N GLN A 147 17.81 8.13 -8.90
CA GLN A 147 18.37 6.81 -8.67
C GLN A 147 17.46 5.69 -9.20
N HIS A 148 16.13 5.85 -9.08
CA HIS A 148 15.15 4.82 -9.36
C HIS A 148 14.33 5.06 -10.63
N ILE A 149 14.37 6.27 -11.18
CA ILE A 149 13.52 6.71 -12.28
C ILE A 149 14.29 6.90 -13.56
N LEU A 150 13.76 6.28 -14.62
CA LEU A 150 14.14 6.52 -16.00
C LEU A 150 12.98 7.20 -16.72
N PHE A 151 13.31 8.15 -17.61
CA PHE A 151 12.35 8.86 -18.43
C PHE A 151 12.63 8.62 -19.92
N ASP A 152 11.60 8.18 -20.64
CA ASP A 152 11.62 8.00 -22.09
C ASP A 152 10.77 9.10 -22.75
N ALA A 153 11.42 10.13 -23.24
CA ALA A 153 10.75 11.29 -23.84
C ALA A 153 9.92 10.93 -25.08
N THR A 154 10.30 9.87 -25.81
CA THR A 154 9.56 9.42 -27.01
C THR A 154 8.15 8.93 -26.69
N LYS A 155 7.92 8.45 -25.47
CA LYS A 155 6.62 7.98 -24.99
C LYS A 155 5.79 9.06 -24.28
N CYS A 156 6.37 10.24 -24.08
CA CYS A 156 5.70 11.34 -23.42
C CYS A 156 4.60 11.93 -24.33
N ILE A 157 3.39 12.10 -23.79
CA ILE A 157 2.26 12.75 -24.48
C ILE A 157 2.02 14.18 -23.98
N GLY A 158 2.94 14.75 -23.22
CA GLY A 158 2.85 16.12 -22.71
C GLY A 158 1.68 16.38 -21.74
N CYS A 159 1.13 15.36 -21.07
CA CYS A 159 -0.06 15.48 -20.22
C CYS A 159 0.18 16.27 -18.92
N GLN A 160 1.42 16.57 -18.58
CA GLN A 160 1.87 17.34 -17.42
C GLN A 160 1.41 16.81 -16.03
N ARG A 161 0.95 15.56 -15.93
CA ARG A 161 0.62 14.97 -14.62
C ARG A 161 1.82 14.95 -13.68
N CYS A 162 3.01 14.67 -14.19
CA CYS A 162 4.25 14.62 -13.42
C CYS A 162 4.63 15.98 -12.84
N ILE A 163 4.53 17.06 -13.62
CA ILE A 163 4.77 18.43 -13.14
C ILE A 163 3.80 18.79 -12.04
N ARG A 164 2.49 18.54 -12.27
CA ARG A 164 1.45 18.84 -11.29
C ARG A 164 1.58 18.00 -10.03
N PHE A 165 1.98 16.74 -10.12
CA PHE A 165 2.26 15.93 -8.94
C PHE A 165 3.36 16.55 -8.06
N CYS A 166 4.47 16.97 -8.68
CA CYS A 166 5.54 17.61 -7.93
C CYS A 166 5.06 18.91 -7.27
N ARG A 167 4.30 19.74 -8.00
CA ARG A 167 3.80 21.02 -7.49
C ARG A 167 2.63 20.86 -6.51
N ASP A 168 1.59 20.10 -6.87
CA ASP A 168 0.31 20.08 -6.14
C ASP A 168 0.36 19.14 -4.92
N VAL A 169 1.21 18.10 -4.95
CA VAL A 169 1.26 17.05 -3.92
C VAL A 169 2.52 17.14 -3.08
N LEU A 170 3.67 17.42 -3.71
CA LEU A 170 4.95 17.49 -3.01
C LEU A 170 5.33 18.92 -2.60
N ASP A 171 4.64 19.93 -3.14
CA ASP A 171 4.99 21.34 -2.99
C ASP A 171 6.45 21.64 -3.45
N GLU A 172 6.89 20.95 -4.51
CA GLU A 172 8.24 21.05 -5.05
C GLU A 172 8.22 21.31 -6.55
N GLU A 173 9.04 22.25 -7.01
CA GLU A 173 9.29 22.47 -8.44
C GLU A 173 10.50 21.64 -8.91
N LEU A 174 10.26 20.39 -9.29
CA LEU A 174 11.29 19.45 -9.75
C LEU A 174 11.31 19.29 -11.26
N LEU A 175 10.15 19.35 -11.90
CA LEU A 175 9.95 19.09 -13.32
C LEU A 175 9.30 20.29 -14.02
N GLY A 176 9.78 20.59 -15.23
CA GLY A 176 9.19 21.60 -16.09
C GLY A 176 8.94 21.08 -17.51
N LEU A 177 8.18 21.85 -18.29
CA LEU A 177 8.05 21.67 -19.72
C LEU A 177 9.05 22.63 -20.40
N ILE A 178 10.15 22.10 -20.91
CA ILE A 178 11.21 22.86 -21.50
C ILE A 178 11.04 22.82 -23.03
N GLY A 179 11.02 23.97 -23.67
CA GLY A 179 10.97 24.08 -25.13
C GLY A 179 12.24 23.49 -25.75
N ASN A 180 12.10 22.68 -26.78
CA ASN A 180 13.21 22.24 -27.61
C ASN A 180 13.28 23.09 -28.90
N GLU A 181 14.40 22.98 -29.65
CA GLU A 181 14.65 23.71 -30.90
C GLU A 181 13.55 23.51 -31.97
N ASN A 182 12.76 22.45 -31.85
CA ASN A 182 11.66 22.12 -32.75
C ASN A 182 10.30 22.68 -32.29
N GLY A 183 10.26 23.55 -31.27
CA GLY A 183 9.05 24.19 -30.76
C GLY A 183 8.14 23.28 -29.92
N TYR A 184 8.58 22.07 -29.58
CA TYR A 184 7.82 21.14 -28.71
C TYR A 184 8.41 21.13 -27.30
N GLY A 185 7.55 21.30 -26.30
CA GLY A 185 7.99 21.19 -24.93
C GLY A 185 8.27 19.72 -24.56
N GLU A 186 9.41 19.49 -23.95
CA GLU A 186 9.81 18.21 -23.37
C GLU A 186 9.81 18.31 -21.85
N ILE A 187 9.37 17.24 -21.16
CA ILE A 187 9.48 17.17 -19.70
C ILE A 187 10.95 16.96 -19.33
N ASP A 188 11.48 17.85 -18.49
CA ASP A 188 12.84 17.71 -17.97
C ASP A 188 12.93 18.21 -16.52
N LEU A 189 14.02 17.88 -15.86
CA LEU A 189 14.34 18.38 -14.52
C LEU A 189 14.78 19.85 -14.58
N TYR A 190 14.40 20.63 -13.57
CA TYR A 190 15.03 21.93 -13.36
C TYR A 190 16.52 21.74 -13.02
N PRO A 191 17.39 22.70 -13.40
CA PRO A 191 18.82 22.61 -13.13
C PRO A 191 19.11 22.30 -11.65
N GLY A 192 19.96 21.30 -11.40
CA GLY A 192 20.36 20.88 -10.05
C GLY A 192 19.29 20.09 -9.27
N LYS A 193 18.14 19.77 -9.86
CA LYS A 193 17.10 18.95 -9.23
C LYS A 193 17.23 17.48 -9.61
N SER A 194 16.68 16.59 -8.75
CA SER A 194 16.55 15.15 -9.00
C SER A 194 15.24 14.61 -8.44
N LEU A 195 14.78 13.46 -8.95
CA LEU A 195 13.60 12.75 -8.46
C LEU A 195 14.00 11.66 -7.45
N ASP A 196 14.70 12.04 -6.39
CA ASP A 196 15.19 11.14 -5.35
C ASP A 196 14.44 11.29 -4.00
N ASN A 197 13.32 12.02 -4.00
CA ASN A 197 12.46 12.14 -2.82
C ASN A 197 11.69 10.83 -2.52
N ASN A 198 11.05 10.77 -1.35
CA ASN A 198 10.35 9.60 -0.84
C ASN A 198 9.11 9.17 -1.65
N TYR A 199 8.67 9.96 -2.64
CA TYR A 199 7.43 9.78 -3.39
C TYR A 199 7.61 9.70 -4.90
N SER A 200 8.83 9.85 -5.38
CA SER A 200 9.14 9.97 -6.81
C SER A 200 8.60 8.80 -7.66
N LEU A 201 8.56 7.58 -7.12
CA LEU A 201 8.05 6.41 -7.83
C LEU A 201 6.53 6.46 -8.11
N ASN A 202 5.76 7.38 -7.49
CA ASN A 202 4.37 7.61 -7.89
C ASN A 202 4.25 8.10 -9.33
N LEU A 203 5.25 8.77 -9.86
CA LEU A 203 5.29 9.22 -11.26
C LEU A 203 5.20 8.06 -12.26
N VAL A 204 5.70 6.88 -11.89
CA VAL A 204 5.62 5.67 -12.73
C VAL A 204 4.17 5.19 -12.89
N ASP A 205 3.38 5.21 -11.80
CA ASP A 205 1.97 4.83 -11.86
C ASP A 205 1.11 5.92 -12.49
N LEU A 206 1.40 7.17 -12.15
CA LEU A 206 0.68 8.35 -12.59
C LEU A 206 0.82 8.62 -14.09
N CYS A 207 1.98 8.27 -14.71
CA CYS A 207 2.23 8.50 -16.13
C CYS A 207 1.27 7.67 -17.00
N PRO A 208 0.44 8.30 -17.85
CA PRO A 208 -0.58 7.58 -18.62
C PRO A 208 -0.01 6.82 -19.82
N ALA A 209 1.20 7.16 -20.27
CA ALA A 209 1.76 6.69 -21.54
C ALA A 209 3.09 5.91 -21.40
N GLY A 210 3.57 5.65 -20.18
CA GLY A 210 4.77 4.84 -19.93
C GLY A 210 6.11 5.55 -20.18
N ALA A 211 6.12 6.88 -20.18
CA ALA A 211 7.35 7.65 -20.26
C ALA A 211 8.19 7.53 -18.97
N PHE A 212 7.57 7.48 -17.81
CA PHE A 212 8.24 7.21 -16.56
C PHE A 212 8.32 5.71 -16.26
N VAL A 213 9.51 5.23 -15.96
CA VAL A 213 9.80 3.81 -15.73
C VAL A 213 10.59 3.64 -14.44
N ASN A 214 10.16 2.71 -13.60
CA ASN A 214 10.96 2.25 -12.47
C ASN A 214 12.09 1.36 -12.98
N ARG A 215 13.34 1.79 -12.79
CA ARG A 215 14.54 1.05 -13.20
C ARG A 215 14.53 -0.42 -12.74
N ASN A 216 14.00 -0.66 -11.56
CA ASN A 216 13.95 -1.98 -10.96
C ASN A 216 12.83 -2.87 -11.53
N TYR A 217 11.91 -2.31 -12.33
CA TYR A 217 10.81 -3.03 -12.96
C TYR A 217 10.98 -3.23 -14.47
N LEU A 218 12.13 -2.85 -15.01
CA LEU A 218 12.45 -3.13 -16.41
C LEU A 218 12.47 -4.63 -16.67
N TYR A 219 11.86 -5.05 -17.78
CA TYR A 219 11.82 -6.46 -18.25
C TYR A 219 11.11 -7.43 -17.28
N GLN A 220 10.31 -6.92 -16.35
CA GLN A 220 9.46 -7.73 -15.49
C GLN A 220 8.14 -8.10 -16.21
N PRO A 221 7.41 -9.11 -15.74
CA PRO A 221 6.14 -9.50 -16.32
C PRO A 221 5.17 -8.34 -16.45
N VAL A 222 4.43 -8.31 -17.56
CA VAL A 222 3.40 -7.31 -17.82
C VAL A 222 2.25 -7.46 -16.82
N GLU A 223 1.62 -6.35 -16.46
CA GLU A 223 0.66 -6.30 -15.35
C GLU A 223 -0.55 -7.23 -15.53
N TRP A 224 -1.07 -7.39 -16.76
CA TRP A 224 -2.20 -8.30 -16.99
C TRP A 224 -1.90 -9.78 -16.76
N ASN A 225 -0.62 -10.15 -16.67
CA ASN A 225 -0.19 -11.51 -16.33
C ASN A 225 -0.02 -11.72 -14.81
N LEU A 226 -0.27 -10.69 -14.01
CA LEU A 226 -0.12 -10.71 -12.56
C LEU A 226 -1.49 -10.72 -11.88
N ILE A 227 -1.56 -11.41 -10.75
CA ILE A 227 -2.70 -11.35 -9.83
C ILE A 227 -2.51 -10.12 -8.96
N SER A 228 -3.57 -9.36 -8.74
CA SER A 228 -3.59 -8.16 -7.90
C SER A 228 -4.35 -8.46 -6.61
N THR A 229 -3.65 -8.49 -5.48
CA THR A 229 -4.22 -8.75 -4.15
C THR A 229 -4.23 -7.48 -3.31
N PRO A 230 -5.39 -7.07 -2.75
CA PRO A 230 -5.47 -5.94 -1.85
C PRO A 230 -4.68 -6.19 -0.57
N SER A 231 -3.91 -5.20 -0.13
CA SER A 231 -3.10 -5.25 1.08
C SER A 231 -2.94 -3.86 1.70
N ILE A 232 -2.13 -3.79 2.73
CA ILE A 232 -1.66 -2.57 3.39
C ILE A 232 -0.16 -2.63 3.56
N SER A 233 0.51 -1.49 3.64
CA SER A 233 1.92 -1.41 4.02
C SER A 233 2.05 -1.42 5.54
N THR A 234 3.02 -2.15 6.03
CA THR A 234 3.41 -2.24 7.45
C THR A 234 4.60 -1.37 7.80
N GLU A 235 5.01 -0.47 6.90
CA GLU A 235 6.15 0.44 7.09
C GLU A 235 5.95 1.44 8.22
N SER A 236 4.71 1.87 8.44
CA SER A 236 4.38 2.87 9.46
C SER A 236 2.93 2.78 9.94
N SER A 237 2.61 3.53 10.97
CA SER A 237 1.26 3.64 11.55
C SER A 237 0.21 4.26 10.61
N VAL A 238 0.61 4.78 9.45
CA VAL A 238 -0.34 5.29 8.42
C VAL A 238 -1.18 4.18 7.84
N GLY A 239 -0.61 2.99 7.59
CA GLY A 239 -1.30 1.86 6.98
C GLY A 239 -1.68 2.14 5.53
N ILE A 240 -0.71 2.56 4.69
CA ILE A 240 -0.92 2.86 3.27
C ILE A 240 -1.59 1.67 2.58
N ASN A 241 -2.70 1.93 1.89
CA ASN A 241 -3.42 0.91 1.14
C ASN A 241 -2.69 0.57 -0.14
N THR A 242 -2.50 -0.72 -0.40
CA THR A 242 -1.69 -1.22 -1.51
C THR A 242 -2.38 -2.33 -2.30
N TYR A 243 -1.91 -2.52 -3.54
CA TYR A 243 -2.08 -3.75 -4.30
C TYR A 243 -0.75 -4.47 -4.42
N VAL A 244 -0.72 -5.73 -4.04
CA VAL A 244 0.42 -6.64 -4.24
C VAL A 244 0.21 -7.39 -5.55
N LEU A 245 1.08 -7.17 -6.53
CA LEU A 245 1.04 -7.83 -7.83
C LEU A 245 1.99 -9.01 -7.83
N HIS A 246 1.46 -10.22 -7.97
CA HIS A 246 2.21 -11.46 -7.83
C HIS A 246 1.83 -12.52 -8.87
N LYS A 247 2.68 -13.51 -9.07
CA LYS A 247 2.45 -14.70 -9.91
C LYS A 247 3.41 -15.82 -9.50
N GLY A 248 2.92 -17.05 -9.49
CA GLY A 248 3.77 -18.22 -9.21
C GLY A 248 4.49 -18.12 -7.86
N ASN A 249 3.79 -17.64 -6.84
CA ASN A 249 4.32 -17.46 -5.47
C ASN A 249 5.47 -16.42 -5.35
N LYS A 250 5.59 -15.49 -6.32
CA LYS A 250 6.57 -14.42 -6.30
C LYS A 250 5.86 -13.06 -6.42
N ILE A 251 6.27 -12.11 -5.58
CA ILE A 251 5.82 -10.71 -5.66
C ILE A 251 6.72 -9.98 -6.66
N PHE A 252 6.10 -9.29 -7.62
CA PHE A 252 6.82 -8.52 -8.63
C PHE A 252 6.75 -7.03 -8.37
N ARG A 253 5.63 -6.54 -7.82
CA ARG A 253 5.39 -5.11 -7.68
C ARG A 253 4.35 -4.83 -6.59
N ILE A 254 4.51 -3.71 -5.89
CA ILE A 254 3.48 -3.13 -5.03
C ILE A 254 3.09 -1.78 -5.62
N LYS A 255 1.77 -1.51 -5.69
CA LYS A 255 1.17 -0.26 -6.19
C LYS A 255 0.26 0.36 -5.14
N PRO A 256 0.04 1.69 -5.17
CA PRO A 256 -0.95 2.29 -4.30
C PRO A 256 -2.34 1.78 -4.67
N ARG A 257 -3.13 1.46 -3.67
CA ARG A 257 -4.57 1.24 -3.76
C ARG A 257 -5.24 2.48 -3.20
N GLU A 258 -6.03 3.09 -4.04
CA GLU A 258 -6.67 4.36 -3.73
C GLU A 258 -7.59 4.26 -2.51
N ASN A 259 -7.34 5.12 -1.52
CA ASN A 259 -8.18 5.28 -0.35
C ASN A 259 -8.18 6.73 0.14
N LYS A 260 -9.27 7.44 -0.12
CA LYS A 260 -9.44 8.87 0.23
C LYS A 260 -9.34 9.17 1.73
N TYR A 261 -9.41 8.15 2.58
CA TYR A 261 -9.36 8.30 4.03
C TYR A 261 -7.97 8.03 4.62
N VAL A 262 -7.02 7.51 3.84
CA VAL A 262 -5.70 7.09 4.31
C VAL A 262 -4.58 7.70 3.50
N ASN A 263 -4.46 7.33 2.23
CA ASN A 263 -3.33 7.67 1.38
C ASN A 263 -3.73 8.30 0.04
N ASP A 264 -5.01 8.62 -0.15
CA ASP A 264 -5.55 9.04 -1.44
C ASP A 264 -5.09 8.08 -2.56
N ALA A 265 -4.32 8.56 -3.53
CA ALA A 265 -3.78 7.76 -4.63
C ALA A 265 -2.27 7.49 -4.51
N TRP A 266 -1.63 7.85 -3.38
CA TRP A 266 -0.19 7.94 -3.24
C TRP A 266 0.39 6.90 -2.28
N MET A 267 1.69 6.65 -2.42
CA MET A 267 2.44 5.82 -1.48
C MET A 267 3.92 6.24 -1.42
N THR A 268 4.58 5.87 -0.33
CA THR A 268 6.03 6.06 -0.19
C THR A 268 6.83 5.10 -1.08
N ASN A 269 8.05 5.48 -1.44
CA ASN A 269 8.96 4.60 -2.18
C ASN A 269 9.38 3.38 -1.37
N SER A 270 9.49 3.51 -0.04
CA SER A 270 9.79 2.43 0.88
C SER A 270 8.65 1.40 0.94
N ALA A 271 7.41 1.81 1.14
CA ALA A 271 6.24 0.92 1.08
C ALA A 271 6.15 0.16 -0.25
N ARG A 272 6.51 0.81 -1.37
CA ARG A 272 6.55 0.18 -2.69
C ARG A 272 7.60 -0.93 -2.80
N ASN A 273 8.69 -0.83 -2.07
CA ASN A 273 9.80 -1.79 -2.07
C ASN A 273 9.79 -2.74 -0.87
N GLU A 274 8.79 -2.68 0.00
CA GLU A 274 8.68 -3.44 1.25
C GLU A 274 8.86 -4.96 1.04
N HIS A 275 8.31 -5.53 -0.06
CA HIS A 275 8.48 -6.96 -0.39
C HIS A 275 9.93 -7.40 -0.58
N ARG A 276 10.82 -6.51 -1.05
CA ARG A 276 12.23 -6.80 -1.30
C ARG A 276 13.03 -7.02 -0.03
N TYR A 277 12.56 -6.47 1.07
CA TYR A 277 13.16 -6.69 2.37
C TYR A 277 13.18 -8.18 2.72
N PHE A 278 12.10 -8.88 2.44
CA PHE A 278 11.95 -10.31 2.70
C PHE A 278 12.65 -11.19 1.65
N GLU A 279 12.83 -10.70 0.42
CA GLU A 279 13.56 -11.41 -0.63
C GLU A 279 15.08 -11.44 -0.40
N ASN A 280 15.65 -10.43 0.26
CA ASN A 280 17.10 -10.21 0.44
C ASN A 280 17.74 -11.06 1.56
N ARG A 281 17.37 -12.35 1.71
CA ARG A 281 17.89 -13.30 2.72
C ARG A 281 17.66 -12.87 4.18
N LYS A 282 16.82 -11.89 4.42
CA LYS A 282 16.45 -11.46 5.77
C LYS A 282 15.28 -12.26 6.35
N ARG A 283 14.68 -13.14 5.55
CA ARG A 283 13.54 -13.98 5.93
C ARG A 283 13.99 -15.16 6.79
N LEU A 284 13.43 -15.28 8.00
CA LEU A 284 13.56 -16.48 8.82
C LEU A 284 12.67 -17.58 8.23
N THR A 285 13.24 -18.75 7.94
CA THR A 285 12.54 -19.85 7.25
C THR A 285 12.62 -21.18 7.97
N LYS A 286 13.48 -21.30 8.99
CA LYS A 286 13.73 -22.54 9.72
C LYS A 286 13.48 -22.35 11.20
N ILE A 287 12.90 -23.35 11.86
CA ILE A 287 12.78 -23.40 13.31
C ILE A 287 14.13 -23.85 13.87
N MET A 288 14.73 -23.01 14.71
CA MET A 288 16.05 -23.23 15.24
C MET A 288 16.02 -23.32 16.78
N GLN A 289 16.80 -24.23 17.34
CA GLN A 289 17.03 -24.34 18.78
C GLN A 289 18.52 -24.61 19.01
N ASN A 290 19.21 -23.76 19.77
CA ASN A 290 20.65 -23.85 20.03
C ASN A 290 21.50 -24.02 18.74
N GLY A 291 21.13 -23.31 17.67
CA GLY A 291 21.80 -23.36 16.37
C GLY A 291 21.48 -24.58 15.50
N GLN A 292 20.62 -25.49 15.95
CA GLN A 292 20.18 -26.66 15.21
C GLN A 292 18.72 -26.53 14.75
N GLN A 293 18.38 -27.10 13.59
CA GLN A 293 17.00 -27.14 13.13
C GLN A 293 16.22 -28.23 13.90
N VAL A 294 15.06 -27.88 14.45
CA VAL A 294 14.22 -28.76 15.26
C VAL A 294 12.75 -28.76 14.79
N PRO A 295 11.97 -29.79 15.16
CA PRO A 295 10.50 -29.78 15.00
C PRO A 295 9.84 -28.65 15.83
N LEU A 296 8.65 -28.19 15.38
CA LEU A 296 7.92 -27.13 16.07
C LEU A 296 7.59 -27.50 17.52
N GLU A 297 7.18 -28.72 17.78
CA GLU A 297 6.81 -29.20 19.12
C GLU A 297 7.95 -29.03 20.13
N SER A 298 9.17 -29.41 19.75
CA SER A 298 10.37 -29.23 20.60
C SER A 298 10.61 -27.76 20.95
N ALA A 299 10.48 -26.88 19.96
CA ALA A 299 10.66 -25.43 20.14
C ALA A 299 9.57 -24.85 21.06
N LEU A 300 8.31 -25.26 20.90
CA LEU A 300 7.19 -24.81 21.76
C LEU A 300 7.38 -25.24 23.21
N LEU A 301 7.75 -26.49 23.48
CA LEU A 301 8.02 -26.99 24.82
C LEU A 301 9.12 -26.18 25.52
N GLN A 302 10.21 -25.89 24.82
CA GLN A 302 11.31 -25.07 25.36
C GLN A 302 10.90 -23.64 25.70
N ILE A 303 9.98 -23.04 24.91
CA ILE A 303 9.43 -21.72 25.22
C ILE A 303 8.51 -21.79 26.44
N VAL A 304 7.63 -22.80 26.51
CA VAL A 304 6.67 -22.97 27.62
C VAL A 304 7.40 -23.16 28.98
N GLU A 305 8.53 -23.85 29.00
CA GLU A 305 9.38 -23.94 30.20
C GLU A 305 9.82 -22.56 30.71
N SER A 306 9.89 -21.55 29.84
CA SER A 306 10.25 -20.19 30.23
C SER A 306 9.12 -19.45 30.96
N PHE A 307 7.86 -19.92 30.87
CA PHE A 307 6.69 -19.25 31.46
C PHE A 307 6.56 -19.41 32.98
N GLN A 308 7.34 -20.30 33.57
CA GLN A 308 7.24 -20.64 35.00
C GLN A 308 8.10 -19.77 35.90
N THR A 309 8.59 -18.61 35.43
CA THR A 309 9.48 -17.75 36.20
C THR A 309 9.07 -16.28 36.15
N ASN A 310 9.28 -15.58 37.27
CA ASN A 310 9.08 -14.12 37.37
C ASN A 310 10.13 -13.29 36.61
N GLU A 311 11.13 -13.95 35.98
CA GLU A 311 12.26 -13.32 35.31
C GLU A 311 12.01 -13.18 33.80
N LEU A 312 10.76 -13.43 33.32
CA LEU A 312 10.37 -13.37 31.92
C LEU A 312 9.97 -11.94 31.51
N ALA A 313 10.66 -11.38 30.52
CA ALA A 313 10.25 -10.20 29.80
C ALA A 313 9.64 -10.61 28.44
N VAL A 314 8.43 -10.18 28.16
CA VAL A 314 7.77 -10.36 26.88
C VAL A 314 7.87 -9.05 26.09
N VAL A 315 8.59 -9.07 24.97
CA VAL A 315 8.77 -7.91 24.11
C VAL A 315 7.84 -8.01 22.92
N CYS A 316 6.88 -7.08 22.85
CA CYS A 316 5.85 -7.02 21.84
C CYS A 316 6.15 -5.93 20.81
N SER A 317 5.66 -6.14 19.60
CA SER A 317 5.76 -5.21 18.48
C SER A 317 4.38 -4.88 17.91
N GLY A 318 4.24 -3.67 17.38
CA GLY A 318 3.08 -3.32 16.55
C GLY A 318 3.13 -3.87 15.13
N ASN A 319 4.16 -4.64 14.77
CA ASN A 319 4.22 -5.36 13.49
C ASN A 319 3.39 -6.66 13.48
N MET A 320 2.55 -6.85 14.48
CA MET A 320 1.59 -7.95 14.60
C MET A 320 0.20 -7.51 14.14
N SER A 321 -0.54 -8.40 13.50
CA SER A 321 -1.95 -8.14 13.16
C SER A 321 -2.82 -7.99 14.41
N LEU A 322 -4.03 -7.47 14.25
CA LEU A 322 -4.98 -7.35 15.35
C LEU A 322 -5.31 -8.73 15.94
N GLU A 323 -5.40 -9.73 15.08
CA GLU A 323 -5.64 -11.14 15.45
C GLU A 323 -4.48 -11.72 16.25
N ASP A 324 -3.22 -11.44 15.83
CA ASP A 324 -2.05 -11.86 16.59
C ASP A 324 -2.04 -11.25 17.99
N GLN A 325 -2.34 -9.96 18.08
CA GLN A 325 -2.38 -9.24 19.35
C GLN A 325 -3.49 -9.73 20.28
N PHE A 326 -4.65 -10.08 19.72
CA PHE A 326 -5.77 -10.64 20.48
C PHE A 326 -5.42 -12.00 21.11
N VAL A 327 -4.86 -12.91 20.33
CA VAL A 327 -4.47 -14.24 20.85
C VAL A 327 -3.28 -14.12 21.80
N LEU A 328 -2.33 -13.21 21.52
CA LEU A 328 -1.25 -12.90 22.46
C LEU A 328 -1.81 -12.43 23.81
N ARG A 329 -2.83 -11.56 23.84
CA ARG A 329 -3.42 -11.11 25.09
C ARG A 329 -3.93 -12.28 25.93
N LYS A 330 -4.60 -13.27 25.31
CA LYS A 330 -5.06 -14.48 26.00
C LYS A 330 -3.91 -15.31 26.58
N LEU A 331 -2.78 -15.41 25.86
CA LEU A 331 -1.58 -16.06 26.36
C LEU A 331 -0.99 -15.27 27.56
N LEU A 332 -0.91 -13.96 27.46
CA LEU A 332 -0.41 -13.10 28.52
C LEU A 332 -1.26 -13.18 29.79
N ASP A 333 -2.58 -13.31 29.67
CA ASP A 333 -3.47 -13.46 30.83
C ASP A 333 -3.23 -14.78 31.61
N SER A 334 -2.53 -15.74 31.00
CA SER A 334 -2.31 -17.07 31.56
C SER A 334 -0.90 -17.26 32.14
N ILE A 335 0.05 -16.37 31.86
CA ILE A 335 1.47 -16.52 32.28
C ILE A 335 1.90 -15.36 33.17
N ILE A 336 2.92 -15.62 34.01
CA ILE A 336 3.56 -14.58 34.81
C ILE A 336 4.66 -13.91 33.97
N HIS A 337 4.60 -12.58 33.79
CA HIS A 337 5.47 -11.88 32.86
C HIS A 337 5.55 -10.37 33.15
N ASN A 338 6.57 -9.73 32.55
CA ASN A 338 6.61 -8.28 32.35
C ASN A 338 6.47 -8.00 30.86
N VAL A 339 5.51 -7.19 30.46
CA VAL A 339 5.29 -6.82 29.04
C VAL A 339 5.94 -5.49 28.72
N PHE A 340 6.69 -5.47 27.63
CA PHE A 340 7.34 -4.30 27.04
C PHE A 340 6.92 -4.15 25.60
N PHE A 341 6.43 -2.98 25.21
CA PHE A 341 6.03 -2.68 23.85
C PHE A 341 7.02 -1.68 23.23
N LEU A 342 7.82 -2.14 22.28
CA LEU A 342 8.82 -1.29 21.65
C LEU A 342 8.23 -0.58 20.43
N ARG A 343 8.47 0.74 20.36
CA ARG A 343 8.02 1.63 19.30
C ARG A 343 9.21 2.24 18.58
N LYS A 344 9.17 2.22 17.27
CA LYS A 344 10.19 2.84 16.43
C LYS A 344 9.73 4.21 15.96
N LYS A 345 10.42 5.27 16.42
CA LYS A 345 10.15 6.64 15.97
C LYS A 345 10.78 6.92 14.61
N MET A 346 10.11 7.77 13.83
CA MET A 346 10.57 8.31 12.55
C MET A 346 10.40 9.83 12.55
N THR A 347 11.06 10.52 11.61
CA THR A 347 10.81 11.94 11.36
C THR A 347 9.63 12.05 10.40
N PRO A 348 8.49 12.64 10.81
CA PRO A 348 7.33 12.81 9.94
C PRO A 348 7.61 13.87 8.87
N ASP A 349 6.96 13.73 7.71
CA ASP A 349 7.02 14.70 6.63
C ASP A 349 5.71 15.50 6.43
N GLY A 350 4.74 15.27 7.30
CA GLY A 350 3.41 15.91 7.21
C GLY A 350 2.47 15.30 6.15
N PHE A 351 2.93 14.27 5.43
CA PHE A 351 2.13 13.60 4.39
C PHE A 351 1.90 12.12 4.71
N LEU A 352 2.68 11.21 4.16
CA LEU A 352 2.51 9.76 4.37
C LEU A 352 3.62 9.11 5.20
N ILE A 353 4.63 9.84 5.62
CA ILE A 353 5.61 9.39 6.60
C ILE A 353 5.14 9.87 7.98
N SER A 354 4.81 8.91 8.85
CA SER A 354 4.41 9.15 10.23
C SER A 354 5.62 9.35 11.14
N ASP A 355 5.42 9.92 12.31
CA ASP A 355 6.37 9.89 13.41
C ASP A 355 6.58 8.49 14.01
N ASP A 356 5.73 7.54 13.62
CA ASP A 356 5.69 6.17 14.12
C ASP A 356 5.84 5.15 13.00
N ALA A 357 6.94 4.42 13.01
CA ALA A 357 7.18 3.29 12.12
C ALA A 357 6.47 1.99 12.56
N THR A 358 5.66 2.05 13.62
CA THR A 358 5.00 0.87 14.20
C THR A 358 3.55 0.80 13.70
N PRO A 359 3.17 -0.15 12.85
CA PRO A 359 1.92 -0.07 12.08
C PRO A 359 0.63 -0.24 12.90
N ASN A 360 0.63 -1.04 13.99
CA ASN A 360 -0.58 -1.45 14.70
C ASN A 360 -0.52 -1.18 16.22
N VAL A 361 -0.05 0.01 16.61
CA VAL A 361 -0.03 0.43 18.03
C VAL A 361 -1.45 0.51 18.59
N ASN A 362 -2.40 1.07 17.84
CA ASN A 362 -3.78 1.20 18.27
C ASN A 362 -4.47 -0.17 18.47
N GLY A 363 -4.06 -1.19 17.72
CA GLY A 363 -4.51 -2.57 17.95
C GLY A 363 -3.99 -3.12 19.28
N ALA A 364 -2.73 -2.83 19.63
CA ALA A 364 -2.15 -3.25 20.90
C ALA A 364 -2.81 -2.56 22.11
N ILE A 365 -3.17 -1.28 21.95
CA ILE A 365 -3.93 -0.53 22.97
C ILE A 365 -5.35 -1.11 23.11
N LEU A 366 -6.03 -1.38 21.99
CA LEU A 366 -7.36 -1.96 21.99
C LEU A 366 -7.38 -3.33 22.70
N ASN A 367 -6.38 -4.16 22.47
CA ASN A 367 -6.20 -5.46 23.11
C ASN A 367 -5.59 -5.38 24.52
N LYS A 368 -5.40 -4.19 25.09
CA LYS A 368 -4.85 -3.96 26.44
C LYS A 368 -3.46 -4.61 26.65
N ILE A 369 -2.64 -4.69 25.60
CA ILE A 369 -1.25 -5.14 25.69
C ILE A 369 -0.37 -4.01 26.25
N THR A 370 -0.68 -2.77 25.87
CA THR A 370 0.04 -1.56 26.29
C THR A 370 -0.91 -0.37 26.41
N THR A 371 -0.40 0.76 26.93
CA THR A 371 -1.07 2.07 26.92
C THR A 371 -0.17 3.12 26.28
N GLN A 372 -0.70 4.30 25.95
CA GLN A 372 0.10 5.39 25.37
C GLN A 372 1.22 5.87 26.31
N GLU A 373 0.93 5.89 27.61
CA GLU A 373 1.89 6.32 28.64
C GLU A 373 3.01 5.28 28.80
N LYS A 374 2.66 4.00 28.86
CA LYS A 374 3.62 2.92 29.12
C LYS A 374 4.65 2.77 28.00
N ILE A 375 4.26 2.94 26.74
CA ILE A 375 5.15 2.79 25.57
C ILE A 375 6.39 3.70 25.67
N VAL A 376 6.31 4.84 26.35
CA VAL A 376 7.39 5.83 26.43
C VAL A 376 8.57 5.30 27.24
N ASP A 377 8.31 4.53 28.29
CA ASP A 377 9.33 4.10 29.27
C ASP A 377 9.75 2.64 29.08
N ASP A 378 9.03 1.84 28.29
CA ASP A 378 9.24 0.40 28.15
C ASP A 378 10.67 0.00 27.75
N LEU A 379 11.31 0.73 26.85
CA LEU A 379 12.69 0.42 26.43
C LEU A 379 13.69 0.64 27.57
N LYS A 380 13.55 1.73 28.32
CA LYS A 380 14.41 2.05 29.44
C LYS A 380 14.26 1.03 30.55
N GLU A 381 13.01 0.73 30.92
CA GLU A 381 12.72 -0.26 31.98
C GLU A 381 13.22 -1.67 31.60
N LEU A 382 13.03 -2.10 30.34
CA LEU A 382 13.57 -3.37 29.85
C LEU A 382 15.09 -3.42 29.98
N THR A 383 15.78 -2.36 29.56
CA THR A 383 17.26 -2.27 29.64
C THR A 383 17.76 -2.34 31.07
N GLU A 384 17.13 -1.62 32.00
CA GLU A 384 17.45 -1.62 33.42
C GLU A 384 17.25 -3.01 34.03
N LYS A 385 16.14 -3.68 33.76
CA LYS A 385 15.87 -5.04 34.26
C LYS A 385 16.84 -6.09 33.72
N ILE A 386 17.32 -5.95 32.49
CA ILE A 386 18.38 -6.81 31.95
C ILE A 386 19.69 -6.58 32.72
N GLN A 387 20.09 -5.31 32.89
CA GLN A 387 21.35 -4.96 33.55
C GLN A 387 21.38 -5.33 35.04
N THR A 388 20.26 -5.25 35.74
CA THR A 388 20.13 -5.60 37.15
C THR A 388 19.92 -7.11 37.41
N GLY A 389 19.82 -7.93 36.33
CA GLY A 389 19.59 -9.38 36.47
C GLY A 389 18.16 -9.76 36.87
N GLN A 390 17.22 -8.79 36.89
CA GLN A 390 15.80 -9.04 37.14
C GLN A 390 15.11 -9.70 35.95
N CYS A 391 15.70 -9.58 34.77
CA CYS A 391 15.23 -10.23 33.52
C CYS A 391 16.33 -11.21 33.08
N LYS A 392 16.03 -12.52 33.11
CA LYS A 392 16.94 -13.57 32.62
C LYS A 392 16.38 -14.28 31.38
N ARG A 393 15.15 -13.97 30.99
CA ARG A 393 14.50 -14.54 29.81
C ARG A 393 13.77 -13.47 29.05
N ILE A 394 14.01 -13.40 27.73
CA ILE A 394 13.32 -12.50 26.82
C ILE A 394 12.59 -13.33 25.78
N LEU A 395 11.28 -13.13 25.65
CA LEU A 395 10.47 -13.66 24.56
C LEU A 395 10.08 -12.49 23.65
N SER A 396 10.72 -12.41 22.49
CA SER A 396 10.51 -11.31 21.53
C SER A 396 9.60 -11.75 20.38
N PHE A 397 8.56 -10.96 20.13
CA PHE A 397 7.59 -11.18 19.05
C PHE A 397 7.80 -10.17 17.93
N ASN A 398 8.36 -10.66 16.82
CA ASN A 398 8.61 -9.89 15.59
C ASN A 398 9.39 -8.57 15.81
N GLU A 399 10.24 -8.53 16.86
CA GLU A 399 10.98 -7.32 17.25
C GLU A 399 12.48 -7.56 17.33
N GLU A 400 13.26 -6.69 16.70
CA GLU A 400 14.71 -6.69 16.83
C GLU A 400 15.13 -5.78 18.01
N ILE A 401 15.26 -6.33 19.22
CA ILE A 401 15.51 -5.58 20.44
C ILE A 401 16.79 -4.72 20.36
N PHE A 402 17.80 -5.18 19.66
CA PHE A 402 19.07 -4.46 19.50
C PHE A 402 18.96 -3.22 18.60
N SER A 403 17.99 -3.16 17.71
CA SER A 403 17.75 -1.99 16.85
C SER A 403 17.13 -0.82 17.62
N HIS A 404 16.55 -1.10 18.79
CA HIS A 404 15.99 -0.09 19.69
C HIS A 404 17.01 0.48 20.68
N GLY A 405 18.21 -0.09 20.76
CA GLY A 405 19.27 0.39 21.66
C GLY A 405 19.53 -0.49 22.88
N VAL A 406 18.89 -1.66 22.98
CA VAL A 406 19.30 -2.68 23.97
C VAL A 406 20.77 -3.04 23.69
N PRO A 407 21.66 -3.01 24.68
CA PRO A 407 23.08 -3.30 24.49
C PRO A 407 23.30 -4.70 23.89
N TYR A 408 24.23 -4.83 22.95
CA TYR A 408 24.54 -6.13 22.37
C TYR A 408 25.30 -7.05 23.34
N ALA A 409 26.10 -6.47 24.24
CA ALA A 409 26.72 -7.18 25.35
C ALA A 409 25.67 -7.45 26.43
N LEU A 410 25.14 -8.65 26.45
CA LEU A 410 24.14 -9.13 27.40
C LEU A 410 24.77 -10.05 28.43
N PRO A 411 24.17 -10.20 29.63
CA PRO A 411 24.58 -11.20 30.60
C PRO A 411 24.61 -12.62 29.98
N ASP A 412 25.58 -13.45 30.39
CA ASP A 412 25.76 -14.80 29.82
C ASP A 412 24.60 -15.75 30.14
N ASP A 413 23.89 -15.53 31.24
CA ASP A 413 22.74 -16.31 31.69
C ASP A 413 21.41 -15.86 31.05
N LEU A 414 21.41 -14.76 30.28
CA LEU A 414 20.20 -14.27 29.61
C LEU A 414 19.84 -15.14 28.39
N LYS A 415 18.66 -15.73 28.44
CA LYS A 415 18.10 -16.56 27.36
C LYS A 415 17.12 -15.75 26.51
N ILE A 416 17.28 -15.79 25.20
CA ILE A 416 16.40 -15.11 24.25
C ILE A 416 15.61 -16.16 23.47
N PHE A 417 14.30 -15.94 23.34
CA PHE A 417 13.37 -16.66 22.47
C PHE A 417 12.82 -15.67 21.45
N TYR A 418 12.78 -16.06 20.21
CA TYR A 418 12.30 -15.19 19.12
C TYR A 418 11.23 -15.89 18.30
N ILE A 419 10.10 -15.23 18.12
CA ILE A 419 9.03 -15.65 17.19
C ILE A 419 8.80 -14.50 16.23
N GLY A 420 9.16 -14.67 14.94
CA GLY A 420 9.07 -13.55 14.01
C GLY A 420 9.46 -13.90 12.59
N THR A 421 9.43 -12.88 11.73
CA THR A 421 9.61 -13.03 10.28
C THR A 421 11.06 -12.96 9.82
N GLU A 422 11.97 -12.38 10.65
CA GLU A 422 13.28 -11.93 10.19
C GLU A 422 14.46 -12.70 10.76
N ASN A 423 15.46 -12.88 9.92
CA ASN A 423 16.79 -13.33 10.33
C ASN A 423 17.65 -12.11 10.73
N ASN A 424 17.39 -11.56 11.92
CA ASN A 424 18.01 -10.38 12.49
C ASN A 424 18.99 -10.73 13.63
N LYS A 425 19.53 -9.73 14.33
CA LYS A 425 20.47 -9.95 15.45
C LYS A 425 19.80 -10.67 16.62
N THR A 426 18.52 -10.38 16.90
CA THR A 426 17.78 -11.04 17.99
C THR A 426 17.54 -12.52 17.67
N SER A 427 17.06 -12.84 16.47
CA SER A 427 16.83 -14.24 16.05
C SER A 427 18.12 -15.08 16.01
N LYS A 428 19.26 -14.48 15.62
CA LYS A 428 20.56 -15.15 15.59
C LYS A 428 21.11 -15.46 16.98
N ARG A 429 20.78 -14.64 17.97
CA ARG A 429 21.20 -14.83 19.37
C ARG A 429 20.18 -15.66 20.17
N ALA A 430 19.01 -15.88 19.61
CA ALA A 430 17.95 -16.61 20.28
C ALA A 430 18.32 -18.09 20.48
N MET A 431 18.05 -18.60 21.67
CA MET A 431 18.11 -20.03 21.97
C MET A 431 17.08 -20.81 21.14
N VAL A 432 15.88 -20.23 20.97
CA VAL A 432 14.83 -20.74 20.08
C VAL A 432 14.38 -19.63 19.15
N ALA A 433 14.31 -19.90 17.85
CA ALA A 433 13.76 -18.99 16.84
C ALA A 433 12.71 -19.73 16.00
N ILE A 434 11.47 -19.22 16.02
CA ILE A 434 10.34 -19.77 15.26
C ILE A 434 9.94 -18.78 14.16
N PRO A 435 9.95 -19.18 12.86
CA PRO A 435 9.45 -18.37 11.76
C PRO A 435 7.93 -18.28 11.76
N VAL A 436 7.40 -17.09 11.43
CA VAL A 436 5.96 -16.86 11.22
C VAL A 436 5.70 -16.20 9.88
N THR A 437 4.43 -16.18 9.43
CA THR A 437 4.03 -15.57 8.16
C THR A 437 4.19 -14.05 8.19
N THR A 438 4.55 -13.49 7.02
CA THR A 438 4.54 -12.04 6.78
C THR A 438 3.15 -11.56 6.41
N VAL A 439 2.95 -10.23 6.32
CA VAL A 439 1.72 -9.60 5.81
C VAL A 439 1.36 -10.06 4.39
N PHE A 440 2.32 -10.48 3.58
CA PHE A 440 2.07 -10.98 2.23
C PHE A 440 1.64 -12.46 2.20
N GLU A 441 1.95 -13.21 3.25
CA GLU A 441 1.74 -14.65 3.39
C GLU A 441 0.52 -15.01 4.25
N ASN A 442 -0.15 -14.00 4.81
CA ASN A 442 -1.29 -14.14 5.71
C ASN A 442 -2.45 -13.23 5.32
N THR A 443 -3.60 -13.42 5.97
CA THR A 443 -4.77 -12.54 5.93
C THR A 443 -5.07 -12.07 7.34
N GLY A 444 -5.39 -10.78 7.51
CA GLY A 444 -5.69 -10.21 8.82
C GLY A 444 -6.03 -8.72 8.74
N THR A 445 -6.00 -8.06 9.90
CA THR A 445 -6.33 -6.64 10.02
C THR A 445 -5.31 -5.87 10.85
N PHE A 446 -5.22 -4.56 10.57
CA PHE A 446 -4.48 -3.58 11.36
C PHE A 446 -5.37 -2.39 11.69
N ILE A 447 -5.10 -1.73 12.82
CA ILE A 447 -5.71 -0.46 13.19
C ILE A 447 -4.65 0.63 13.06
N ASN A 448 -4.82 1.50 12.07
CA ASN A 448 -3.86 2.56 11.80
C ASN A 448 -3.87 3.69 12.87
N ARG A 449 -2.98 4.68 12.73
CA ARG A 449 -2.86 5.83 13.65
C ARG A 449 -4.18 6.62 13.86
N ASP A 450 -5.07 6.60 12.86
CA ASP A 450 -6.35 7.31 12.88
C ASP A 450 -7.51 6.45 13.40
N TRP A 451 -7.22 5.32 14.04
CA TRP A 451 -8.20 4.34 14.50
C TRP A 451 -9.05 3.74 13.38
N ARG A 452 -8.45 3.57 12.20
CA ARG A 452 -9.12 2.90 11.09
C ARG A 452 -8.69 1.44 11.01
N LEU A 453 -9.68 0.55 11.15
CA LEU A 453 -9.52 -0.89 10.93
C LEU A 453 -9.37 -1.14 9.41
N GLN A 454 -8.27 -1.73 9.01
CA GLN A 454 -7.93 -1.99 7.62
C GLN A 454 -7.60 -3.46 7.43
N LYS A 455 -8.04 -4.05 6.32
CA LYS A 455 -7.86 -5.47 6.01
C LYS A 455 -6.79 -5.67 4.93
N PHE A 456 -5.97 -6.69 5.11
CA PHE A 456 -5.03 -7.19 4.11
C PHE A 456 -5.32 -8.65 3.79
N HIS A 457 -4.91 -9.09 2.59
CA HIS A 457 -5.15 -10.44 2.11
C HIS A 457 -3.84 -11.12 1.73
N LYS A 458 -3.80 -12.42 1.92
CA LYS A 458 -2.70 -13.28 1.51
C LYS A 458 -2.48 -13.19 0.00
N ALA A 459 -1.27 -12.81 -0.42
CA ALA A 459 -0.87 -12.72 -1.83
C ALA A 459 -0.03 -13.95 -2.25
N VAL A 460 0.84 -14.45 -1.38
CA VAL A 460 1.75 -15.56 -1.65
C VAL A 460 1.73 -16.57 -0.50
N ASN A 461 2.20 -17.78 -0.75
CA ASN A 461 2.37 -18.77 0.30
C ASN A 461 3.71 -18.57 1.01
N PRO A 462 3.82 -18.97 2.29
CA PRO A 462 5.11 -18.98 2.97
C PRO A 462 6.10 -19.93 2.27
N PRO A 463 7.42 -19.75 2.48
CA PRO A 463 8.47 -20.52 1.80
C PRO A 463 8.39 -22.03 2.02
N ASN A 464 7.79 -22.47 3.12
CA ASN A 464 7.56 -23.89 3.42
C ASN A 464 6.32 -24.09 4.30
N GLY A 465 5.88 -25.35 4.45
CA GLY A 465 4.65 -25.71 5.18
C GLY A 465 4.73 -25.60 6.71
N ASN A 466 5.91 -25.31 7.28
CA ASN A 466 6.11 -25.21 8.74
C ASN A 466 6.13 -23.75 9.24
N ILE A 467 5.68 -22.82 8.41
CA ILE A 467 5.57 -21.39 8.76
C ILE A 467 4.10 -21.05 8.86
N PHE A 468 3.67 -20.72 10.07
CA PHE A 468 2.27 -20.44 10.42
C PHE A 468 2.07 -18.98 10.79
N PRO A 469 0.83 -18.47 10.79
CA PRO A 469 0.50 -17.17 11.37
C PRO A 469 0.90 -17.10 12.84
N MET A 470 1.24 -15.91 13.33
CA MET A 470 1.71 -15.75 14.71
C MET A 470 0.60 -16.09 15.72
N TRP A 471 -0.64 -15.68 15.45
CA TRP A 471 -1.79 -16.04 16.29
C TRP A 471 -1.96 -17.57 16.44
N TYR A 472 -1.64 -18.34 15.40
CA TYR A 472 -1.68 -19.80 15.47
C TYR A 472 -0.58 -20.36 16.39
N ILE A 473 0.64 -19.80 16.32
CA ILE A 473 1.74 -20.17 17.24
C ILE A 473 1.36 -19.83 18.70
N PHE A 474 0.74 -18.69 18.94
CA PHE A 474 0.26 -18.32 20.28
C PHE A 474 -0.82 -19.28 20.79
N SER A 475 -1.75 -19.70 19.93
CA SER A 475 -2.77 -20.71 20.28
C SER A 475 -2.12 -22.05 20.65
N LEU A 476 -1.08 -22.46 19.94
CA LEU A 476 -0.33 -23.68 20.27
C LEU A 476 0.43 -23.54 21.60
N LEU A 477 1.12 -22.41 21.83
CA LEU A 477 1.80 -22.13 23.11
C LEU A 477 0.84 -22.19 24.28
N LEU A 478 -0.34 -21.59 24.15
CA LEU A 478 -1.39 -21.60 25.17
C LEU A 478 -1.89 -23.03 25.43
N SER A 479 -2.14 -23.81 24.37
CA SER A 479 -2.59 -25.20 24.48
C SER A 479 -1.56 -26.08 25.18
N VAL A 480 -0.28 -25.93 24.85
CA VAL A 480 0.82 -26.69 25.48
C VAL A 480 0.98 -26.28 26.95
N TYR A 481 0.88 -24.98 27.26
CA TYR A 481 1.05 -24.48 28.63
C TYR A 481 -0.06 -24.91 29.57
N LEU A 482 -1.32 -24.91 29.09
CA LEU A 482 -2.49 -25.27 29.90
C LEU A 482 -2.74 -26.78 29.91
N ASP A 483 -1.96 -27.57 29.17
CA ASP A 483 -2.16 -29.03 28.98
C ASP A 483 -3.59 -29.40 28.55
N VAL A 484 -4.15 -28.55 27.65
CA VAL A 484 -5.53 -28.72 27.18
C VAL A 484 -5.50 -29.39 25.81
N SER A 485 -6.13 -30.59 25.73
CA SER A 485 -6.29 -31.33 24.48
C SER A 485 -7.15 -30.60 23.42
N LYS A 486 -8.03 -29.71 23.88
CA LYS A 486 -8.94 -28.94 23.03
C LYS A 486 -8.23 -27.68 22.55
N LYS A 487 -7.74 -27.72 21.33
CA LYS A 487 -7.15 -26.56 20.65
C LYS A 487 -8.28 -25.57 20.31
N GLU A 488 -8.33 -24.46 21.00
CA GLU A 488 -9.19 -23.32 20.68
C GLU A 488 -8.44 -22.38 19.72
N LEU A 489 -9.18 -21.63 18.89
CA LEU A 489 -8.61 -20.61 17.98
C LEU A 489 -7.64 -21.15 16.92
N LEU A 490 -8.00 -22.24 16.23
CA LEU A 490 -7.19 -22.82 15.16
C LEU A 490 -7.44 -22.18 13.79
N TRP A 491 -8.55 -21.46 13.64
CA TRP A 491 -8.96 -20.83 12.40
C TRP A 491 -9.15 -19.33 12.60
N LEU A 492 -8.87 -18.56 11.57
CA LEU A 492 -9.04 -17.11 11.59
C LEU A 492 -10.46 -16.70 11.97
N ASP A 493 -11.46 -17.45 11.49
CA ASP A 493 -12.87 -17.23 11.81
C ASP A 493 -13.17 -17.42 13.30
N ASP A 494 -12.54 -18.40 13.96
CA ASP A 494 -12.67 -18.60 15.40
C ASP A 494 -12.05 -17.44 16.18
N VAL A 495 -10.90 -16.95 15.74
CA VAL A 495 -10.25 -15.76 16.34
C VAL A 495 -11.18 -14.56 16.23
N TRP A 496 -11.74 -14.31 15.05
CA TRP A 496 -12.65 -13.18 14.84
C TRP A 496 -13.93 -13.29 15.63
N LYS A 497 -14.56 -14.46 15.65
CA LYS A 497 -15.75 -14.73 16.45
C LYS A 497 -15.50 -14.47 17.94
N ASN A 498 -14.38 -14.93 18.47
CA ASN A 498 -14.00 -14.66 19.86
C ASN A 498 -13.71 -13.17 20.09
N MET A 499 -13.03 -12.51 19.16
CA MET A 499 -12.66 -11.10 19.25
C MET A 499 -13.91 -10.20 19.26
N THR A 500 -14.90 -10.45 18.38
CA THR A 500 -16.16 -9.69 18.36
C THR A 500 -17.03 -9.91 19.61
N HIS A 501 -16.91 -11.06 20.27
CA HIS A 501 -17.60 -11.31 21.56
C HIS A 501 -16.91 -10.68 22.77
N THR A 502 -15.61 -10.37 22.67
CA THR A 502 -14.79 -9.96 23.81
C THR A 502 -14.43 -8.47 23.77
N VAL A 503 -14.36 -7.90 22.57
CA VAL A 503 -13.94 -6.51 22.34
C VAL A 503 -15.12 -5.70 21.84
N ASP A 504 -15.79 -4.96 22.73
CA ASP A 504 -17.06 -4.23 22.47
C ASP A 504 -17.02 -3.39 21.19
N VAL A 505 -15.89 -2.71 20.92
CA VAL A 505 -15.71 -1.85 19.73
C VAL A 505 -15.82 -2.65 18.43
N LEU A 506 -15.63 -3.96 18.46
CA LEU A 506 -15.66 -4.85 17.30
C LEU A 506 -16.95 -5.69 17.22
N ALA A 507 -17.85 -5.59 18.18
CA ALA A 507 -19.03 -6.48 18.32
C ALA A 507 -19.88 -6.57 17.05
N ASP A 508 -20.08 -5.45 16.35
CA ASP A 508 -20.92 -5.37 15.15
C ASP A 508 -20.10 -5.45 13.83
N ILE A 509 -18.81 -5.80 13.91
CA ILE A 509 -17.93 -5.81 12.75
C ILE A 509 -17.71 -7.25 12.29
N ASP A 510 -18.23 -7.57 11.11
CA ASP A 510 -17.90 -8.79 10.41
C ASP A 510 -16.62 -8.64 9.59
N PHE A 511 -15.68 -9.56 9.81
CA PHE A 511 -14.42 -9.60 9.06
C PHE A 511 -14.60 -9.58 7.54
N PHE A 512 -15.59 -10.30 7.02
CA PHE A 512 -15.85 -10.39 5.59
C PHE A 512 -16.39 -9.08 5.02
N HIS A 513 -17.06 -8.27 5.84
CA HIS A 513 -17.65 -6.99 5.46
C HIS A 513 -16.77 -5.76 5.74
N VAL A 514 -15.52 -5.95 6.20
CA VAL A 514 -14.56 -4.84 6.25
C VAL A 514 -14.31 -4.36 4.83
N ASN A 515 -14.82 -3.17 4.52
CA ASN A 515 -14.79 -2.61 3.17
C ASN A 515 -13.36 -2.17 2.77
N PRO A 516 -13.09 -1.99 1.46
CA PRO A 516 -11.76 -1.58 0.98
C PRO A 516 -11.23 -0.26 1.56
N GLY A 517 -12.10 0.65 1.98
CA GLY A 517 -11.72 1.91 2.62
C GLY A 517 -11.42 1.79 4.12
N GLY A 518 -11.66 0.62 4.71
CA GLY A 518 -11.57 0.36 6.14
C GLY A 518 -12.74 0.97 6.94
N ILE A 519 -12.82 0.62 8.22
CA ILE A 519 -13.86 1.07 9.16
C ILE A 519 -13.22 2.00 10.19
N LEU A 520 -13.79 3.19 10.39
CA LEU A 520 -13.31 4.14 11.39
C LEU A 520 -13.85 3.76 12.77
N LEU A 521 -12.99 3.24 13.65
CA LEU A 521 -13.37 2.78 14.99
C LEU A 521 -13.60 3.92 16.00
N LYS A 522 -13.11 5.14 15.73
CA LYS A 522 -13.35 6.30 16.62
C LYS A 522 -14.83 6.52 16.95
N ASN A 523 -15.72 6.14 16.04
CA ASN A 523 -17.17 6.25 16.25
C ASN A 523 -17.70 5.23 17.27
N TYR A 524 -16.92 4.23 17.62
CA TYR A 524 -17.24 3.13 18.53
C TYR A 524 -16.44 3.18 19.84
N LEU A 525 -15.40 4.03 19.92
CA LEU A 525 -14.66 4.29 21.16
C LEU A 525 -15.54 5.19 22.05
N LYS A 526 -16.04 4.64 23.14
CA LYS A 526 -16.80 5.37 24.15
C LYS A 526 -15.89 6.10 25.13
#